data_e8c51ee74b2c26fca72e0bb390f48d04
#
_entry.id   e8c51ee74b2c26fca72e0bb390f48d04
#
_cell.length_a   1.000
_cell.length_b   1.000
_cell.length_c   1.000
_cell.angle_alpha   90.00
_cell.angle_beta   90.00
_cell.angle_gamma   90.00
#
_symmetry.space_group_name_H-M   'P 1'
#
loop_
_entity.id
_entity.type
_entity.pdbx_description
1 polymer ?
#
loop_
_entity_poly.entity_id
_entity_poly.type
_entity_poly.pdbx_seq_one_letter_code
_entity_poly.pdbx_strand_id
1 'polypeptide(L)'
;MRARWCLVVLLCLLAAPASWGKTYKYKGGPQPPADTVLSVAQAEVEPIVRERGPRVPATNLQLVSMVANTAFNRALATAPMDSGSHVVLAPAESHPLNFVVEHAILLHLARRGISATVRRSVIPDDSVLTLAGSPGDPLLEYQLGSARVTYLRLVGWLPGRVKIERQALVEGALTLRDSRNSLVLWTGQANYNLVDAFPKGQLSLVEDPRFSDLKTAEPTRNVDKVFEPIVVVAVIVGLVALFFQNRP
;
A
#
# COMPACT_ATOMS: atom_id res chain seq x y z
N MET A 1 24.48 -30.61 46.19
CA MET A 1 23.82 -29.28 46.11
C MET A 1 23.91 -28.58 44.72
N ARG A 2 24.89 -28.90 43.88
CA ARG A 2 25.12 -28.21 42.58
C ARG A 2 24.04 -28.47 41.50
N ALA A 3 23.39 -29.63 41.47
CA ALA A 3 22.38 -29.97 40.45
C ALA A 3 21.03 -29.23 40.61
N ARG A 4 20.68 -28.77 41.81
CA ARG A 4 19.41 -28.08 42.08
C ARG A 4 19.39 -26.63 41.53
N TRP A 5 20.54 -25.97 41.46
CA TRP A 5 20.64 -24.60 40.93
C TRP A 5 20.54 -24.52 39.41
N CYS A 6 21.08 -25.50 38.69
CA CYS A 6 20.92 -25.58 37.23
C CYS A 6 19.45 -25.72 36.82
N LEU A 7 18.66 -26.45 37.62
CA LEU A 7 17.25 -26.71 37.33
C LEU A 7 16.40 -25.44 37.54
N VAL A 8 16.74 -24.62 38.55
CA VAL A 8 16.05 -23.34 38.81
C VAL A 8 16.34 -22.33 37.70
N VAL A 9 17.57 -22.21 37.21
CA VAL A 9 17.93 -21.33 36.10
C VAL A 9 17.27 -21.79 34.81
N LEU A 10 17.21 -23.09 34.55
CA LEU A 10 16.51 -23.63 33.38
C LEU A 10 15.00 -23.39 33.46
N LEU A 11 14.39 -23.50 34.65
CA LEU A 11 12.98 -23.21 34.88
C LEU A 11 12.67 -21.71 34.71
N CYS A 12 13.57 -20.83 35.16
CA CYS A 12 13.41 -19.37 34.92
C CYS A 12 13.52 -19.00 33.46
N LEU A 13 14.35 -19.70 32.66
CA LEU A 13 14.46 -19.49 31.22
C LEU A 13 13.22 -20.02 30.47
N LEU A 14 12.58 -21.08 31.00
CA LEU A 14 11.34 -21.62 30.42
C LEU A 14 10.09 -20.86 30.87
N ALA A 15 10.16 -20.17 32.02
CA ALA A 15 9.10 -19.29 32.52
C ALA A 15 9.18 -17.85 31.99
N ALA A 16 10.08 -17.58 31.07
CA ALA A 16 10.03 -16.31 30.33
C ALA A 16 8.63 -16.19 29.70
N PRO A 17 7.82 -15.23 30.15
CA PRO A 17 6.42 -15.20 29.78
C PRO A 17 6.32 -15.11 28.27
N ALA A 18 5.51 -16.00 27.71
CA ALA A 18 5.08 -15.97 26.32
C ALA A 18 4.36 -14.66 25.92
N SER A 19 4.42 -13.65 26.78
CA SER A 19 3.84 -12.32 26.62
C SER A 19 4.63 -11.39 25.70
N TRP A 20 5.79 -11.79 25.17
CA TRP A 20 6.54 -10.98 24.20
C TRP A 20 6.02 -11.11 22.78
N GLY A 21 5.03 -11.94 22.57
CA GLY A 21 4.24 -11.97 21.37
C GLY A 21 2.92 -11.21 21.55
N LYS A 22 2.92 -9.95 21.95
CA LYS A 22 1.80 -9.09 21.58
C LYS A 22 1.81 -9.12 20.06
N THR A 23 1.09 -10.10 19.50
CA THR A 23 0.58 -10.00 18.14
C THR A 23 -0.11 -8.66 18.12
N TYR A 24 0.59 -7.67 17.57
CA TYR A 24 -0.04 -6.42 17.19
C TYR A 24 -1.07 -6.86 16.17
N LYS A 25 -2.29 -7.16 16.64
CA LYS A 25 -3.43 -7.18 15.76
C LYS A 25 -3.46 -5.76 15.25
N TYR A 26 -2.94 -5.56 14.05
CA TYR A 26 -3.17 -4.35 13.31
C TYR A 26 -4.69 -4.14 13.38
N LYS A 27 -5.13 -3.28 14.28
CA LYS A 27 -6.42 -2.63 14.12
C LYS A 27 -6.18 -1.77 12.90
N GLY A 28 -6.46 -2.34 11.75
CA GLY A 28 -6.50 -1.60 10.51
C GLY A 28 -7.18 -0.29 10.85
N GLY A 29 -6.59 0.82 10.44
CA GLY A 29 -7.31 2.09 10.45
C GLY A 29 -8.69 1.78 9.89
N PRO A 30 -9.73 2.57 10.17
CA PRO A 30 -11.11 2.21 9.88
C PRO A 30 -11.13 1.56 8.50
N GLN A 31 -11.37 0.23 8.54
CA GLN A 31 -11.46 -0.54 7.31
C GLN A 31 -12.50 0.22 6.51
N PRO A 32 -12.18 0.74 5.31
CA PRO A 32 -13.18 1.45 4.54
C PRO A 32 -14.41 0.56 4.59
N PRO A 33 -15.60 1.10 4.87
CA PRO A 33 -16.82 0.32 4.89
C PRO A 33 -16.73 -0.56 3.66
N ALA A 34 -17.06 -1.87 3.81
CA ALA A 34 -16.92 -2.85 2.75
C ALA A 34 -17.71 -2.31 1.56
N ASP A 35 -17.05 -1.45 0.82
CA ASP A 35 -17.62 -0.79 -0.33
C ASP A 35 -17.80 -1.89 -1.34
N THR A 36 -18.97 -2.06 -1.85
CA THR A 36 -19.29 -3.03 -2.90
C THR A 36 -18.30 -2.89 -4.06
N VAL A 37 -17.72 -1.71 -4.23
CA VAL A 37 -16.67 -1.37 -5.18
C VAL A 37 -15.34 -2.06 -4.87
N LEU A 38 -14.93 -2.13 -3.59
CA LEU A 38 -13.71 -2.85 -3.19
C LEU A 38 -13.87 -4.35 -3.36
N SER A 39 -15.05 -4.89 -3.06
CA SER A 39 -15.32 -6.32 -3.26
C SER A 39 -15.38 -6.70 -4.74
N VAL A 40 -15.88 -5.82 -5.60
CA VAL A 40 -15.88 -6.03 -7.07
C VAL A 40 -14.48 -5.89 -7.64
N ALA A 41 -13.70 -4.89 -7.23
CA ALA A 41 -12.30 -4.74 -7.67
C ALA A 41 -11.42 -5.90 -7.16
N GLN A 42 -11.66 -6.40 -5.95
CA GLN A 42 -11.01 -7.60 -5.44
C GLN A 42 -11.46 -8.86 -6.17
N ALA A 43 -12.73 -8.96 -6.55
CA ALA A 43 -13.25 -10.09 -7.32
C ALA A 43 -12.74 -10.12 -8.77
N GLU A 44 -12.48 -8.95 -9.38
CA GLU A 44 -11.89 -8.86 -10.72
C GLU A 44 -10.38 -9.17 -10.73
N VAL A 45 -9.69 -8.93 -9.61
CA VAL A 45 -8.24 -9.19 -9.47
C VAL A 45 -7.95 -10.58 -8.91
N GLU A 46 -8.88 -11.18 -8.14
CA GLU A 46 -8.75 -12.58 -7.73
C GLU A 46 -9.12 -13.50 -8.89
N PRO A 47 -8.18 -14.29 -9.43
CA PRO A 47 -8.57 -15.38 -10.31
C PRO A 47 -9.56 -16.26 -9.53
N ILE A 48 -10.74 -16.47 -10.11
CA ILE A 48 -11.88 -17.20 -9.54
C ILE A 48 -11.52 -18.66 -9.18
N VAL A 49 -10.38 -19.12 -9.62
CA VAL A 49 -9.85 -20.45 -9.32
C VAL A 49 -9.11 -20.40 -7.98
N ARG A 50 -9.81 -20.76 -6.90
CA ARG A 50 -9.18 -21.11 -5.63
C ARG A 50 -8.46 -22.44 -5.77
N GLU A 51 -7.34 -22.46 -6.43
CA GLU A 51 -6.42 -23.58 -6.30
C GLU A 51 -5.93 -23.63 -4.84
N ARG A 52 -5.86 -24.83 -4.27
CA ARG A 52 -5.33 -25.10 -2.92
C ARG A 52 -3.82 -24.89 -2.88
N GLY A 53 -3.38 -23.66 -3.18
CA GLY A 53 -1.98 -23.27 -3.18
C GLY A 53 -1.70 -22.14 -2.18
N PRO A 54 -0.43 -21.87 -1.86
CA PRO A 54 -0.07 -20.70 -1.09
C PRO A 54 -0.55 -19.45 -1.83
N ARG A 55 -1.30 -18.59 -1.13
CA ARG A 55 -1.77 -17.34 -1.73
C ARG A 55 -0.57 -16.49 -2.14
N VAL A 56 -0.49 -16.17 -3.41
CA VAL A 56 0.48 -15.21 -3.93
C VAL A 56 0.02 -13.81 -3.48
N PRO A 57 0.86 -13.02 -2.80
CA PRO A 57 0.50 -11.66 -2.42
C PRO A 57 0.33 -10.79 -3.65
N ALA A 58 -0.48 -9.74 -3.54
CA ALA A 58 -0.59 -8.74 -4.58
C ALA A 58 0.78 -8.11 -4.87
N THR A 59 1.10 -7.87 -6.13
CA THR A 59 2.32 -7.14 -6.50
C THR A 59 2.24 -5.69 -6.04
N ASN A 60 3.38 -4.99 -5.98
CA ASN A 60 3.38 -3.58 -5.61
C ASN A 60 2.53 -2.74 -6.57
N LEU A 61 2.56 -3.05 -7.86
CA LEU A 61 1.72 -2.39 -8.86
C LEU A 61 0.22 -2.65 -8.63
N GLN A 62 -0.16 -3.91 -8.35
CA GLN A 62 -1.54 -4.25 -8.03
C GLN A 62 -2.03 -3.52 -6.78
N LEU A 63 -1.20 -3.45 -5.74
CA LEU A 63 -1.53 -2.75 -4.51
C LEU A 63 -1.73 -1.24 -4.77
N VAL A 64 -0.83 -0.61 -5.52
CA VAL A 64 -0.96 0.80 -5.92
C VAL A 64 -2.22 1.01 -6.76
N SER A 65 -2.54 0.09 -7.67
CA SER A 65 -3.76 0.16 -8.48
C SER A 65 -5.03 0.11 -7.61
N MET A 66 -5.07 -0.75 -6.60
CA MET A 66 -6.19 -0.82 -5.64
C MET A 66 -6.33 0.48 -4.83
N VAL A 67 -5.19 1.02 -4.37
CA VAL A 67 -5.14 2.29 -3.62
C VAL A 67 -5.59 3.46 -4.49
N ALA A 68 -5.09 3.54 -5.74
CA ALA A 68 -5.49 4.56 -6.71
C ALA A 68 -6.98 4.49 -7.02
N ASN A 69 -7.50 3.29 -7.29
CA ASN A 69 -8.92 3.09 -7.53
C ASN A 69 -9.77 3.61 -6.36
N THR A 70 -9.38 3.32 -5.13
CA THR A 70 -10.09 3.81 -3.94
C THR A 70 -9.98 5.33 -3.79
N ALA A 71 -8.78 5.89 -3.96
CA ALA A 71 -8.54 7.34 -3.83
C ALA A 71 -9.36 8.14 -4.85
N PHE A 72 -9.25 7.78 -6.12
CA PHE A 72 -9.89 8.50 -7.21
C PHE A 72 -11.41 8.29 -7.24
N ASN A 73 -11.90 7.09 -6.89
CA ASN A 73 -13.35 6.86 -6.75
C ASN A 73 -13.98 7.75 -5.67
N ARG A 74 -13.31 7.90 -4.53
CA ARG A 74 -13.78 8.78 -3.45
C ARG A 74 -13.79 10.25 -3.87
N ALA A 75 -12.73 10.70 -4.52
CA ALA A 75 -12.65 12.06 -5.02
C ALA A 75 -13.74 12.34 -6.05
N LEU A 76 -13.93 11.46 -7.03
CA LEU A 76 -14.92 11.60 -8.10
C LEU A 76 -16.37 11.46 -7.63
N ALA A 77 -16.62 10.87 -6.46
CA ALA A 77 -17.96 10.74 -5.92
C ALA A 77 -18.65 12.10 -5.69
N THR A 78 -17.87 13.16 -5.49
CA THR A 78 -18.36 14.53 -5.28
C THR A 78 -18.37 15.38 -6.56
N ALA A 79 -17.88 14.84 -7.67
CA ALA A 79 -17.80 15.58 -8.93
C ALA A 79 -19.20 15.77 -9.54
N PRO A 80 -19.55 17.01 -9.94
CA PRO A 80 -20.85 17.34 -10.53
C PRO A 80 -20.88 16.91 -12.01
N MET A 81 -21.02 15.62 -12.24
CA MET A 81 -21.11 15.02 -13.57
C MET A 81 -22.38 14.18 -13.67
N ASP A 82 -23.16 14.37 -14.69
CA ASP A 82 -24.42 13.66 -14.90
C ASP A 82 -24.22 12.37 -15.67
N SER A 83 -25.03 11.36 -15.38
CA SER A 83 -25.07 10.15 -16.20
C SER A 83 -25.50 10.45 -17.63
N GLY A 84 -24.85 9.78 -18.59
CA GLY A 84 -25.06 10.03 -20.03
C GLY A 84 -24.27 11.21 -20.58
N SER A 85 -23.52 11.98 -19.75
CA SER A 85 -22.60 12.99 -20.22
C SER A 85 -21.35 12.39 -20.87
N HIS A 86 -20.64 13.22 -21.63
CA HIS A 86 -19.34 12.89 -22.19
C HIS A 86 -18.27 13.79 -21.56
N VAL A 87 -17.09 13.23 -21.27
CA VAL A 87 -15.99 13.94 -20.61
C VAL A 87 -14.68 13.67 -21.36
N VAL A 88 -13.85 14.69 -21.53
CA VAL A 88 -12.49 14.52 -22.05
C VAL A 88 -11.55 14.35 -20.86
N LEU A 89 -10.86 13.22 -20.76
CA LEU A 89 -9.88 12.93 -19.71
C LEU A 89 -8.47 13.23 -20.21
N ALA A 90 -7.72 14.03 -19.45
CA ALA A 90 -6.35 14.38 -19.81
C ALA A 90 -5.42 14.38 -18.57
N PRO A 91 -4.17 13.92 -18.69
CA PRO A 91 -3.16 14.10 -17.66
C PRO A 91 -2.70 15.56 -17.64
N ALA A 92 -2.59 16.16 -16.47
CA ALA A 92 -1.98 17.49 -16.30
C ALA A 92 -0.44 17.43 -16.47
N GLU A 93 0.16 16.28 -16.06
CA GLU A 93 1.60 16.05 -16.12
C GLU A 93 1.89 14.62 -16.60
N SER A 94 3.06 14.42 -17.20
CA SER A 94 3.53 13.09 -17.58
C SER A 94 4.10 12.35 -16.37
N HIS A 95 3.55 11.17 -16.07
CA HIS A 95 4.04 10.31 -15.00
C HIS A 95 4.00 8.84 -15.45
N PRO A 96 5.00 8.01 -15.12
CA PRO A 96 5.05 6.60 -15.53
C PRO A 96 3.83 5.77 -15.11
N LEU A 97 3.17 6.15 -14.01
CA LEU A 97 2.00 5.45 -13.46
C LEU A 97 0.67 6.12 -13.82
N ASN A 98 0.65 7.06 -14.76
CA ASN A 98 -0.60 7.71 -15.21
C ASN A 98 -1.64 6.70 -15.69
N PHE A 99 -1.20 5.60 -16.32
CA PHE A 99 -2.10 4.54 -16.78
C PHE A 99 -2.93 3.89 -15.65
N VAL A 100 -2.39 3.85 -14.42
CA VAL A 100 -3.08 3.32 -13.23
C VAL A 100 -4.23 4.25 -12.84
N VAL A 101 -3.95 5.55 -12.82
CA VAL A 101 -4.95 6.59 -12.49
C VAL A 101 -6.00 6.69 -13.59
N GLU A 102 -5.57 6.70 -14.85
CA GLU A 102 -6.45 6.72 -16.02
C GLU A 102 -7.45 5.55 -15.95
N HIS A 103 -6.95 4.35 -15.70
CA HIS A 103 -7.81 3.17 -15.56
C HIS A 103 -8.81 3.30 -14.41
N ALA A 104 -8.38 3.80 -13.24
CA ALA A 104 -9.24 4.01 -12.07
C ALA A 104 -10.36 5.02 -12.37
N ILE A 105 -10.03 6.14 -13.03
CA ILE A 105 -10.99 7.16 -13.41
C ILE A 105 -11.98 6.62 -14.45
N LEU A 106 -11.49 5.99 -15.52
CA LEU A 106 -12.35 5.42 -16.58
C LEU A 106 -13.33 4.39 -16.03
N LEU A 107 -12.86 3.53 -15.11
CA LEU A 107 -13.72 2.55 -14.46
C LEU A 107 -14.84 3.21 -13.64
N HIS A 108 -14.52 4.29 -12.93
CA HIS A 108 -15.50 5.06 -12.18
C HIS A 108 -16.54 5.72 -13.10
N LEU A 109 -16.09 6.39 -14.16
CA LEU A 109 -16.96 7.07 -15.14
C LEU A 109 -17.89 6.07 -15.83
N ALA A 110 -17.35 4.93 -16.27
CA ALA A 110 -18.13 3.86 -16.91
C ALA A 110 -19.23 3.32 -15.98
N ARG A 111 -18.96 3.14 -14.70
CA ARG A 111 -19.96 2.70 -13.70
C ARG A 111 -21.09 3.72 -13.51
N ARG A 112 -20.80 5.00 -13.70
CA ARG A 112 -21.81 6.08 -13.64
C ARG A 112 -22.54 6.29 -14.97
N GLY A 113 -22.21 5.52 -16.02
CA GLY A 113 -22.77 5.71 -17.36
C GLY A 113 -22.26 6.98 -18.05
N ILE A 114 -21.10 7.47 -17.66
CA ILE A 114 -20.43 8.64 -18.27
C ILE A 114 -19.44 8.12 -19.29
N SER A 115 -19.56 8.59 -20.55
CA SER A 115 -18.59 8.27 -21.59
C SER A 115 -17.36 9.15 -21.48
N ALA A 116 -16.19 8.64 -21.82
CA ALA A 116 -14.95 9.39 -21.72
C ALA A 116 -14.05 9.19 -22.95
N THR A 117 -13.45 10.27 -23.44
CA THR A 117 -12.37 10.22 -24.41
C THR A 117 -11.05 10.59 -23.74
N VAL A 118 -10.01 9.75 -23.94
CA VAL A 118 -8.70 9.98 -23.33
C VAL A 118 -7.79 10.74 -24.28
N ARG A 119 -7.30 11.89 -23.82
CA ARG A 119 -6.25 12.66 -24.50
C ARG A 119 -4.91 12.41 -23.80
N ARG A 120 -3.99 11.75 -24.48
CA ARG A 120 -2.68 11.36 -23.90
C ARG A 120 -1.58 12.39 -24.09
N SER A 121 -1.80 13.43 -24.90
CA SER A 121 -0.82 14.49 -25.11
C SER A 121 -0.99 15.59 -24.07
N VAL A 122 0.10 15.91 -23.38
CA VAL A 122 0.18 17.05 -22.45
C VAL A 122 0.33 18.37 -23.23
N ILE A 123 0.80 18.30 -24.47
CA ILE A 123 0.99 19.48 -25.32
C ILE A 123 -0.35 19.79 -25.99
N PRO A 124 -0.92 21.00 -25.79
CA PRO A 124 -2.10 21.42 -26.50
C PRO A 124 -1.70 21.65 -27.95
N ASP A 125 -1.89 20.64 -28.78
CA ASP A 125 -1.85 20.82 -30.23
C ASP A 125 -3.27 21.18 -30.65
N ASP A 126 -3.45 22.40 -31.13
CA ASP A 126 -4.75 22.91 -31.55
C ASP A 126 -5.43 22.03 -32.63
N SER A 127 -4.64 21.26 -33.35
CA SER A 127 -5.14 20.30 -34.34
C SER A 127 -5.78 19.04 -33.73
N VAL A 128 -5.43 18.69 -32.48
CA VAL A 128 -5.98 17.49 -31.79
C VAL A 128 -7.27 17.83 -31.05
N LEU A 129 -7.51 19.09 -30.72
CA LEU A 129 -8.76 19.55 -30.08
C LEU A 129 -10.01 19.28 -30.94
N THR A 130 -9.84 19.17 -32.25
CA THR A 130 -10.94 18.86 -33.19
C THR A 130 -11.34 17.42 -33.25
N LEU A 131 -10.52 16.48 -32.73
CA LEU A 131 -10.77 15.03 -32.77
C LEU A 131 -11.20 14.44 -31.42
N ALA A 132 -11.05 15.18 -30.34
CA ALA A 132 -11.23 14.66 -28.98
C ALA A 132 -12.43 15.32 -28.27
N GLY A 133 -13.64 14.98 -28.69
CA GLY A 133 -14.89 15.40 -28.05
C GLY A 133 -15.62 16.49 -28.81
N SER A 134 -16.91 16.66 -28.53
CA SER A 134 -17.70 17.76 -29.07
C SER A 134 -17.31 19.09 -28.46
N PRO A 135 -17.38 20.23 -29.21
CA PRO A 135 -17.16 21.51 -28.63
C PRO A 135 -18.15 21.78 -27.49
N GLY A 136 -17.69 21.72 -26.26
CA GLY A 136 -18.50 21.90 -25.07
C GLY A 136 -18.43 20.75 -24.05
N ASP A 137 -17.78 19.65 -24.38
CA ASP A 137 -17.56 18.58 -23.40
C ASP A 137 -16.59 19.03 -22.30
N PRO A 138 -16.89 18.82 -21.02
CA PRO A 138 -15.99 19.23 -19.94
C PRO A 138 -14.68 18.44 -19.98
N LEU A 139 -13.59 19.12 -19.63
CA LEU A 139 -12.26 18.55 -19.51
C LEU A 139 -11.99 18.14 -18.06
N LEU A 140 -11.79 16.85 -17.82
CA LEU A 140 -11.35 16.32 -16.53
C LEU A 140 -9.84 16.11 -16.59
N GLU A 141 -9.10 17.01 -15.96
CA GLU A 141 -7.66 16.91 -15.78
C GLU A 141 -7.36 16.11 -14.51
N TYR A 142 -6.40 15.19 -14.60
CA TYR A 142 -5.88 14.48 -13.42
C TYR A 142 -4.38 14.68 -13.30
N GLN A 143 -3.91 14.80 -12.06
CA GLN A 143 -2.51 14.89 -11.71
C GLN A 143 -2.19 13.84 -10.66
N LEU A 144 -1.16 13.02 -10.92
CA LEU A 144 -0.62 12.10 -9.95
C LEU A 144 0.56 12.75 -9.24
N GLY A 145 0.36 13.15 -7.99
CA GLY A 145 1.41 13.79 -7.19
C GLY A 145 2.39 12.79 -6.59
N SER A 146 1.87 11.65 -6.11
CA SER A 146 2.71 10.59 -5.53
C SER A 146 2.02 9.24 -5.65
N ALA A 147 2.77 8.23 -6.10
CA ALA A 147 2.37 6.84 -6.04
C ALA A 147 3.57 6.00 -5.64
N ARG A 148 3.61 5.53 -4.41
CA ARG A 148 4.78 4.83 -3.86
C ARG A 148 4.39 3.67 -2.97
N VAL A 149 5.30 2.71 -2.86
CA VAL A 149 5.23 1.62 -1.89
C VAL A 149 6.44 1.73 -0.97
N THR A 150 6.23 1.63 0.32
CA THR A 150 7.27 1.67 1.34
C THR A 150 7.20 0.43 2.21
N TYR A 151 8.32 -0.26 2.38
CA TYR A 151 8.43 -1.37 3.32
C TYR A 151 8.72 -0.82 4.72
N LEU A 152 7.76 -1.01 5.64
CA LEU A 152 7.80 -0.38 6.95
C LEU A 152 8.69 -1.13 7.93
N ARG A 153 8.48 -2.45 8.03
CA ARG A 153 9.19 -3.30 9.01
C ARG A 153 9.06 -4.78 8.72
N LEU A 154 9.93 -5.55 9.35
CA LEU A 154 9.80 -7.01 9.43
C LEU A 154 8.96 -7.40 10.64
N VAL A 155 7.95 -8.24 10.42
CA VAL A 155 7.05 -8.76 11.45
C VAL A 155 7.27 -10.27 11.58
N GLY A 156 7.39 -10.75 12.82
CA GLY A 156 7.67 -12.15 13.10
C GLY A 156 9.13 -12.40 13.49
N TRP A 157 9.36 -13.39 14.35
CA TRP A 157 10.68 -13.71 14.89
C TRP A 157 11.17 -15.09 14.46
N LEU A 158 10.24 -15.98 14.11
CA LEU A 158 10.60 -17.35 13.71
C LEU A 158 11.12 -17.36 12.26
N PRO A 159 12.23 -18.06 12.00
CA PRO A 159 12.71 -18.30 10.64
C PRO A 159 11.60 -18.91 9.78
N GLY A 160 11.46 -18.45 8.53
CA GLY A 160 10.43 -18.90 7.60
C GLY A 160 9.02 -18.34 7.83
N ARG A 161 8.78 -17.61 8.95
CA ARG A 161 7.49 -16.94 9.23
C ARG A 161 7.59 -15.42 9.27
N VAL A 162 8.73 -14.88 8.85
CA VAL A 162 8.94 -13.43 8.78
C VAL A 162 8.13 -12.85 7.63
N LYS A 163 7.36 -11.81 7.92
CA LYS A 163 6.60 -11.05 6.94
C LYS A 163 7.19 -9.66 6.80
N ILE A 164 7.04 -9.08 5.63
CA ILE A 164 7.29 -7.66 5.37
C ILE A 164 5.96 -6.94 5.45
N GLU A 165 5.87 -5.93 6.31
CA GLU A 165 4.76 -5.00 6.33
C GLU A 165 5.08 -3.86 5.36
N ARG A 166 4.16 -3.57 4.43
CA ARG A 166 4.34 -2.52 3.43
C ARG A 166 3.15 -1.58 3.43
N GLN A 167 3.41 -0.34 3.04
CA GLN A 167 2.42 0.70 2.83
C GLN A 167 2.44 1.12 1.38
N ALA A 168 1.28 1.15 0.74
CA ALA A 168 1.09 1.84 -0.51
C ALA A 168 0.37 3.16 -0.27
N LEU A 169 0.83 4.22 -0.91
CA LEU A 169 0.27 5.57 -0.84
C LEU A 169 0.05 6.08 -2.25
N VAL A 170 -1.12 6.65 -2.50
CA VAL A 170 -1.43 7.39 -3.72
C VAL A 170 -2.01 8.74 -3.35
N GLU A 171 -1.46 9.77 -3.92
CA GLU A 171 -1.91 11.17 -3.79
C GLU A 171 -2.04 11.78 -5.17
N GLY A 172 -3.13 12.49 -5.41
CA GLY A 172 -3.37 13.16 -6.68
C GLY A 172 -4.44 14.22 -6.57
N ALA A 173 -4.63 14.92 -7.67
CA ALA A 173 -5.63 15.96 -7.81
C ALA A 173 -6.44 15.74 -9.09
N LEU A 174 -7.67 16.22 -9.07
CA LEU A 174 -8.61 16.24 -10.17
C LEU A 174 -9.13 17.65 -10.36
N THR A 175 -9.25 18.10 -11.59
CA THR A 175 -9.82 19.39 -11.92
C THR A 175 -10.78 19.24 -13.10
N LEU A 176 -12.04 19.59 -12.91
CA LEU A 176 -13.05 19.62 -13.97
C LEU A 176 -13.13 21.05 -14.52
N ARG A 177 -12.92 21.22 -15.80
CA ARG A 177 -12.97 22.52 -16.49
C ARG A 177 -14.03 22.53 -17.60
N ASP A 178 -14.61 23.67 -17.80
CA ASP A 178 -15.38 23.93 -19.00
C ASP A 178 -14.42 24.12 -20.19
N SER A 179 -14.62 23.33 -21.26
CA SER A 179 -13.76 23.39 -22.45
C SER A 179 -13.87 24.70 -23.23
N ARG A 180 -14.96 25.45 -23.06
CA ARG A 180 -15.21 26.70 -23.82
C ARG A 180 -14.45 27.90 -23.28
N ASN A 181 -14.38 28.00 -21.96
CA ASN A 181 -13.84 29.19 -21.26
C ASN A 181 -12.73 28.84 -20.27
N SER A 182 -12.34 27.56 -20.18
CA SER A 182 -11.34 27.06 -19.24
C SER A 182 -11.69 27.32 -17.76
N LEU A 183 -12.96 27.63 -17.46
CA LEU A 183 -13.41 27.89 -16.12
C LEU A 183 -13.34 26.59 -15.30
N VAL A 184 -12.79 26.66 -14.11
CA VAL A 184 -12.78 25.53 -13.17
C VAL A 184 -14.18 25.36 -12.58
N LEU A 185 -14.81 24.25 -12.90
CA LEU A 185 -16.14 23.88 -12.40
C LEU A 185 -16.07 23.14 -11.06
N TRP A 186 -15.01 22.37 -10.87
CA TRP A 186 -14.82 21.57 -9.67
C TRP A 186 -13.36 21.13 -9.53
N THR A 187 -12.94 20.92 -8.27
CA THR A 187 -11.66 20.33 -7.93
C THR A 187 -11.84 19.25 -6.87
N GLY A 188 -11.06 18.18 -6.96
CA GLY A 188 -11.06 17.10 -5.98
C GLY A 188 -9.64 16.65 -5.64
N GLN A 189 -9.44 16.22 -4.40
CA GLN A 189 -8.19 15.61 -3.96
C GLN A 189 -8.40 14.10 -3.80
N ALA A 190 -7.52 13.32 -4.39
CA ALA A 190 -7.47 11.89 -4.27
C ALA A 190 -6.30 11.53 -3.36
N ASN A 191 -6.59 11.03 -2.16
CA ASN A 191 -5.59 10.58 -1.20
C ASN A 191 -6.08 9.32 -0.52
N TYR A 192 -5.26 8.27 -0.60
CA TYR A 192 -5.52 7.03 0.13
C TYR A 192 -4.23 6.27 0.38
N ASN A 193 -4.17 5.59 1.53
CA ASN A 193 -3.09 4.69 1.85
C ASN A 193 -3.63 3.35 2.36
N LEU A 194 -2.89 2.29 2.10
CA LEU A 194 -3.20 0.94 2.55
C LEU A 194 -1.93 0.27 3.07
N VAL A 195 -2.06 -0.43 4.18
CA VAL A 195 -0.98 -1.24 4.74
C VAL A 195 -1.39 -2.70 4.67
N ASP A 196 -0.52 -3.54 4.11
CA ASP A 196 -0.66 -4.99 4.11
C ASP A 196 0.63 -5.67 4.57
N ALA A 197 0.64 -6.99 4.63
CA ALA A 197 1.82 -7.76 5.00
C ALA A 197 1.90 -9.05 4.19
N PHE A 198 3.09 -9.34 3.66
CA PHE A 198 3.35 -10.53 2.86
C PHE A 198 4.60 -11.29 3.37
N PRO A 199 4.73 -12.61 3.07
CA PRO A 199 5.90 -13.39 3.49
C PRO A 199 7.19 -12.86 2.85
N LYS A 200 8.26 -12.68 3.65
CA LYS A 200 9.56 -12.17 3.17
C LYS A 200 10.12 -12.99 1.99
N GLY A 201 9.93 -14.31 2.02
CA GLY A 201 10.40 -15.19 0.94
C GLY A 201 9.73 -14.97 -0.42
N GLN A 202 8.68 -14.14 -0.48
CA GLN A 202 7.95 -13.82 -1.70
C GLN A 202 8.26 -12.40 -2.22
N LEU A 203 9.29 -11.74 -1.69
CA LEU A 203 9.66 -10.38 -2.06
C LEU A 203 9.88 -10.23 -3.58
N SER A 204 10.58 -11.16 -4.20
CA SER A 204 10.85 -11.15 -5.65
C SER A 204 9.59 -11.30 -6.53
N LEU A 205 8.50 -11.84 -5.98
CA LEU A 205 7.22 -11.98 -6.70
C LEU A 205 6.37 -10.71 -6.59
N VAL A 206 6.66 -9.89 -5.61
CA VAL A 206 5.90 -8.68 -5.28
C VAL A 206 6.44 -7.46 -6.01
N GLU A 207 7.75 -7.42 -6.23
CA GLU A 207 8.43 -6.31 -6.91
C GLU A 207 8.35 -6.45 -8.42
N ASP A 208 8.01 -5.34 -9.10
CA ASP A 208 8.10 -5.24 -10.56
C ASP A 208 9.30 -4.37 -10.92
N PRO A 209 10.33 -4.94 -11.58
CA PRO A 209 11.55 -4.22 -11.91
C PRO A 209 11.34 -3.06 -12.91
N ARG A 210 10.20 -3.03 -13.60
CA ARG A 210 9.87 -1.98 -14.59
C ARG A 210 9.53 -0.63 -13.93
N PHE A 211 9.15 -0.64 -12.65
CA PHE A 211 8.73 0.56 -11.93
C PHE A 211 9.64 0.79 -10.72
N SER A 212 10.67 1.64 -10.91
CA SER A 212 11.63 2.01 -9.85
C SER A 212 10.94 2.62 -8.62
N ASP A 213 9.90 3.41 -8.86
CA ASP A 213 9.16 4.13 -7.81
C ASP A 213 8.36 3.20 -6.89
N LEU A 214 8.10 1.97 -7.38
CA LEU A 214 7.43 0.92 -6.61
C LEU A 214 8.42 -0.05 -5.95
N LYS A 215 9.72 0.21 -6.07
CA LYS A 215 10.77 -0.58 -5.45
C LYS A 215 11.34 0.16 -4.24
N THR A 216 11.33 -0.47 -3.08
CA THR A 216 11.84 0.12 -1.83
C THR A 216 12.91 -0.77 -1.23
N ALA A 217 13.87 -0.14 -0.55
CA ALA A 217 14.88 -0.88 0.19
C ALA A 217 14.25 -1.80 1.24
N GLU A 218 14.74 -3.03 1.32
CA GLU A 218 14.29 -3.98 2.33
C GLU A 218 14.56 -3.43 3.74
N PRO A 219 13.57 -3.48 4.65
CA PRO A 219 13.77 -3.02 6.01
C PRO A 219 14.78 -3.93 6.71
N THR A 220 15.81 -3.33 7.26
CA THR A 220 16.81 -4.05 8.06
C THR A 220 16.24 -4.40 9.41
N ARG A 221 16.52 -5.60 9.88
CA ARG A 221 16.18 -6.00 11.24
C ARG A 221 17.21 -5.38 12.18
N ASN A 222 16.80 -4.45 13.03
CA ASN A 222 17.61 -4.00 14.16
C ASN A 222 17.73 -5.14 15.18
N VAL A 223 18.62 -6.05 14.90
CA VAL A 223 18.89 -7.23 15.75
C VAL A 223 19.47 -6.78 17.09
N ASP A 224 20.24 -5.68 17.06
CA ASP A 224 20.92 -5.09 18.22
C ASP A 224 19.97 -4.78 19.39
N LYS A 225 18.79 -4.22 19.11
CA LYS A 225 17.80 -3.91 20.15
C LYS A 225 17.21 -5.13 20.89
N VAL A 226 17.34 -6.32 20.33
CA VAL A 226 16.85 -7.55 20.96
C VAL A 226 17.98 -8.26 21.69
N PHE A 227 19.19 -8.21 21.15
CA PHE A 227 20.35 -8.89 21.76
C PHE A 227 20.94 -8.10 22.93
N GLU A 228 20.91 -6.76 22.87
CA GLU A 228 21.47 -5.92 23.92
C GLU A 228 20.97 -6.25 25.33
N PRO A 229 19.64 -6.34 25.61
CA PRO A 229 19.17 -6.71 26.94
C PRO A 229 19.52 -8.14 27.31
N ILE A 230 19.62 -9.06 26.37
CA ILE A 230 19.98 -10.47 26.63
C ILE A 230 21.44 -10.56 27.05
N VAL A 231 22.34 -9.85 26.36
CA VAL A 231 23.76 -9.82 26.68
C VAL A 231 23.98 -9.19 28.05
N VAL A 232 23.30 -8.08 28.34
CA VAL A 232 23.39 -7.41 29.67
C VAL A 232 22.95 -8.35 30.78
N VAL A 233 21.82 -9.04 30.63
CA VAL A 233 21.34 -10.02 31.62
C VAL A 233 22.32 -11.18 31.77
N ALA A 234 22.85 -11.70 30.67
CA ALA A 234 23.84 -12.80 30.71
C ALA A 234 25.12 -12.39 31.45
N VAL A 235 25.61 -11.19 31.23
CA VAL A 235 26.78 -10.63 31.93
C VAL A 235 26.51 -10.45 33.43
N ILE A 236 25.35 -9.90 33.79
CA ILE A 236 24.98 -9.73 35.21
C ILE A 236 24.88 -11.09 35.90
N VAL A 237 24.20 -12.06 35.30
CA VAL A 237 24.09 -13.42 35.85
C VAL A 237 25.46 -14.09 35.99
N GLY A 238 26.35 -13.92 35.00
CA GLY A 238 27.72 -14.42 35.05
C GLY A 238 28.52 -13.81 36.19
N LEU A 239 28.46 -12.49 36.39
CA LEU A 239 29.13 -11.80 37.47
C LEU A 239 28.61 -12.22 38.87
N VAL A 240 27.30 -12.34 38.99
CA VAL A 240 26.67 -12.84 40.23
C VAL A 240 27.11 -14.26 40.54
N ALA A 241 27.14 -15.13 39.55
CA ALA A 241 27.59 -16.51 39.72
C ALA A 241 29.06 -16.57 40.15
N LEU A 242 29.95 -15.78 39.56
CA LEU A 242 31.36 -15.67 39.93
C LEU A 242 31.52 -15.14 41.36
N PHE A 243 30.72 -14.16 41.74
CA PHE A 243 30.78 -13.58 43.10
C PHE A 243 30.39 -14.63 44.15
N PHE A 244 29.38 -15.46 43.91
CA PHE A 244 28.98 -16.51 44.86
C PHE A 244 29.92 -17.71 44.82
N GLN A 245 30.65 -17.94 43.73
CA GLN A 245 31.59 -19.05 43.60
C GLN A 245 32.92 -18.75 44.37
N ASN A 246 33.28 -17.46 44.50
CA ASN A 246 34.52 -17.01 45.16
C ASN A 246 34.33 -16.67 46.64
N ARG A 247 33.18 -16.95 47.27
CA ARG A 247 33.05 -16.85 48.73
C ARG A 247 33.61 -18.10 49.39
N PRO A 248 34.62 -17.96 50.23
CA PRO A 248 35.18 -19.08 51.03
C PRO A 248 34.16 -19.67 51.99
#